data_e45d36b6cf4bfbc05cf668f553a990ea
#
_entry.id   e45d36b6cf4bfbc05cf668f553a990ea
#
_cell.length_a   1.000
_cell.length_b   1.000
_cell.length_c   1.000
_cell.angle_alpha   90.00
_cell.angle_beta   90.00
_cell.angle_gamma   90.00
#
_symmetry.space_group_name_H-M   'P 1'
#
loop_
_entity.id
_entity.type
_entity.pdbx_description
1 polymer ?
#
loop_
_entity_poly.entity_id
_entity_poly.type
_entity_poly.pdbx_seq_one_letter_code
_entity_poly.pdbx_strand_id
1 'polypeptide(L)'
;PLRRIESHWRHWRGRINDCPSFDQLLRSPRLRQRIVQASLYHQQWQRYRRWFPQQSMLSITTEELSAHPQTSLRRILSFIGATPDCSRLLEEGELPRMNLAGSKGRQEISAPTWSEGLKQEAIDIIRPDSERFLASTGRPTNTWEWV
;
A
#
# COMPACT_ATOMS: atom_id res chain seq x y z
N PRO A 1 -4.95 3.48 -1.85
CA PRO A 1 -5.23 2.87 -0.53
C PRO A 1 -6.20 1.69 -0.60
N LEU A 2 -7.29 1.73 -1.43
CA LEU A 2 -8.25 0.62 -1.57
C LEU A 2 -7.58 -0.69 -2.00
N ARG A 3 -6.66 -0.64 -2.98
CA ARG A 3 -5.87 -1.81 -3.41
C ARG A 3 -5.11 -2.50 -2.27
N ARG A 4 -4.77 -1.77 -1.21
CA ARG A 4 -4.14 -2.37 -0.02
C ARG A 4 -5.10 -3.27 0.74
N ILE A 5 -6.37 -2.89 0.84
CA ILE A 5 -7.43 -3.70 1.46
C ILE A 5 -7.65 -4.97 0.65
N GLU A 6 -7.80 -4.85 -0.67
CA GLU A 6 -7.96 -5.98 -1.59
C GLU A 6 -6.78 -6.95 -1.53
N SER A 7 -5.57 -6.41 -1.56
CA SER A 7 -4.33 -7.19 -1.44
C SER A 7 -4.25 -7.95 -0.12
N HIS A 8 -4.67 -7.32 0.99
CA HIS A 8 -4.68 -7.93 2.31
C HIS A 8 -5.68 -9.10 2.37
N TRP A 9 -6.89 -8.92 1.83
CA TRP A 9 -7.88 -9.99 1.75
C TRP A 9 -7.40 -11.15 0.86
N ARG A 10 -6.85 -10.87 -0.33
CA ARG A 10 -6.27 -11.92 -1.21
C ARG A 10 -5.18 -12.72 -0.49
N HIS A 11 -4.34 -12.05 0.28
CA HIS A 11 -3.30 -12.70 1.07
C HIS A 11 -3.88 -13.64 2.14
N TRP A 12 -4.97 -13.25 2.79
CA TRP A 12 -5.66 -14.11 3.76
C TRP A 12 -6.32 -15.29 3.06
N ARG A 13 -7.05 -15.05 1.98
CA ARG A 13 -7.73 -16.09 1.22
C ARG A 13 -6.78 -17.15 0.67
N GLY A 14 -5.57 -16.79 0.33
CA GLY A 14 -4.54 -17.74 -0.09
C GLY A 14 -3.88 -18.55 1.03
N ARG A 15 -4.24 -18.29 2.30
CA ARG A 15 -3.59 -18.94 3.46
C ARG A 15 -4.57 -19.60 4.44
N ILE A 16 -5.83 -19.24 4.42
CA ILE A 16 -6.85 -19.68 5.37
C ILE A 16 -7.96 -20.35 4.57
N ASN A 17 -8.19 -21.65 4.83
CA ASN A 17 -9.19 -22.45 4.08
C ASN A 17 -10.61 -21.85 4.24
N ASP A 18 -10.99 -21.41 5.42
CA ASP A 18 -12.30 -20.81 5.71
C ASP A 18 -12.26 -19.28 5.76
N CYS A 19 -11.51 -18.67 4.84
CA CYS A 19 -11.44 -17.22 4.76
C CYS A 19 -12.83 -16.65 4.40
N PRO A 20 -13.38 -15.71 5.19
CA PRO A 20 -14.66 -15.08 4.89
C PRO A 20 -14.62 -14.39 3.52
N SER A 21 -15.78 -14.29 2.87
CA SER A 21 -15.90 -13.48 1.65
C SER A 21 -15.49 -12.03 1.94
N PHE A 22 -15.16 -11.29 0.89
CA PHE A 22 -14.75 -9.90 1.04
C PHE A 22 -15.82 -9.04 1.72
N ASP A 23 -17.08 -9.21 1.33
CA ASP A 23 -18.23 -8.55 1.93
C ASP A 23 -18.43 -8.94 3.40
N GLN A 24 -18.36 -10.20 3.74
CA GLN A 24 -18.47 -10.68 5.13
C GLN A 24 -17.37 -10.07 6.01
N LEU A 25 -16.14 -9.97 5.47
CA LEU A 25 -15.02 -9.37 6.17
C LEU A 25 -15.25 -7.88 6.44
N LEU A 26 -15.73 -7.15 5.44
CA LEU A 26 -15.99 -5.71 5.58
C LEU A 26 -17.21 -5.41 6.46
N ARG A 27 -18.23 -6.26 6.47
CA ARG A 27 -19.40 -6.13 7.36
C ARG A 27 -19.07 -6.42 8.84
N SER A 28 -18.05 -7.22 9.11
CA SER A 28 -17.60 -7.50 10.47
C SER A 28 -16.80 -6.30 11.01
N PRO A 29 -17.27 -5.58 12.06
CA PRO A 29 -16.56 -4.41 12.58
C PRO A 29 -15.13 -4.73 13.01
N ARG A 30 -14.91 -5.88 13.64
CA ARG A 30 -13.59 -6.32 14.11
C ARG A 30 -12.63 -6.63 12.96
N LEU A 31 -13.11 -7.34 11.93
CA LEU A 31 -12.27 -7.71 10.77
C LEU A 31 -12.02 -6.49 9.87
N ARG A 32 -13.05 -5.67 9.65
CA ARG A 32 -12.93 -4.41 8.93
C ARG A 32 -11.89 -3.50 9.57
N GLN A 33 -11.95 -3.32 10.88
CA GLN A 33 -10.97 -2.50 11.59
C GLN A 33 -9.54 -2.98 11.32
N ARG A 34 -9.27 -4.28 11.38
CA ARG A 34 -7.93 -4.83 11.13
C ARG A 34 -7.43 -4.55 9.72
N ILE A 35 -8.29 -4.73 8.71
CA ILE A 35 -7.89 -4.60 7.31
C ILE A 35 -7.79 -3.13 6.89
N VAL A 36 -8.67 -2.27 7.39
CA VAL A 36 -8.68 -0.83 7.12
C VAL A 36 -7.51 -0.14 7.81
N GLN A 37 -7.18 -0.51 9.04
CA GLN A 37 -6.02 0.07 9.76
C GLN A 37 -4.71 -0.04 8.98
N ALA A 38 -4.54 -1.08 8.15
CA ALA A 38 -3.36 -1.21 7.31
C ALA A 38 -3.27 -0.11 6.22
N SER A 39 -4.38 0.56 5.92
CA SER A 39 -4.48 1.65 4.94
C SER A 39 -4.52 3.05 5.56
N LEU A 40 -4.48 3.15 6.89
CA LEU A 40 -4.41 4.43 7.61
C LEU A 40 -2.94 4.89 7.71
N TYR A 41 -2.42 5.41 6.60
CA TYR A 41 -1.00 5.74 6.47
C TYR A 41 -0.55 6.89 7.35
N HIS A 42 -1.40 7.93 7.54
CA HIS A 42 -1.08 9.04 8.42
C HIS A 42 -0.97 8.60 9.87
N GLN A 43 -1.89 7.76 10.35
CA GLN A 43 -1.81 7.21 11.71
C GLN A 43 -0.54 6.40 11.92
N GLN A 44 -0.15 5.56 10.93
CA GLN A 44 1.08 4.79 11.00
C GLN A 44 2.30 5.72 10.98
N TRP A 45 2.33 6.70 10.09
CA TRP A 45 3.38 7.72 10.00
C TRP A 45 3.57 8.45 11.33
N GLN A 46 2.48 8.91 11.95
CA GLN A 46 2.53 9.57 13.25
C GLN A 46 3.04 8.67 14.38
N ARG A 47 2.74 7.37 14.35
CA ARG A 47 3.30 6.41 15.32
C ARG A 47 4.81 6.33 15.21
N TYR A 48 5.36 6.23 14.00
CA TYR A 48 6.80 6.20 13.78
C TYR A 48 7.47 7.53 14.18
N ARG A 49 6.84 8.68 13.90
CA ARG A 49 7.36 10.00 14.29
C ARG A 49 7.50 10.21 15.78
N ARG A 50 6.87 9.42 16.61
CA ARG A 50 7.08 9.44 18.07
C ARG A 50 8.45 8.91 18.48
N TRP A 51 9.04 8.05 17.64
CA TRP A 51 10.28 7.34 17.96
C TRP A 51 11.44 7.73 17.05
N PHE A 52 11.13 8.19 15.85
CA PHE A 52 12.13 8.53 14.85
C PHE A 52 12.00 10.00 14.44
N PRO A 53 13.10 10.76 14.38
CA PRO A 53 13.10 12.10 13.85
C PRO A 53 12.79 12.09 12.35
N GLN A 54 12.26 13.18 11.82
CA GLN A 54 11.80 13.26 10.44
C GLN A 54 12.89 12.93 9.41
N GLN A 55 14.13 13.31 9.67
CA GLN A 55 15.29 13.01 8.80
C GLN A 55 15.63 11.51 8.73
N SER A 56 15.17 10.71 9.68
CA SER A 56 15.35 9.24 9.69
C SER A 56 14.16 8.52 9.10
N MET A 57 13.28 9.21 8.40
CA MET A 57 12.08 8.63 7.79
C MET A 57 11.98 9.05 6.32
N LEU A 58 11.90 8.07 5.45
CA LEU A 58 11.63 8.26 4.02
C LEU A 58 10.30 7.61 3.65
N SER A 59 9.46 8.33 2.96
CA SER A 59 8.24 7.80 2.36
C SER A 59 8.35 7.82 0.84
N ILE A 60 7.99 6.71 0.20
CA ILE A 60 7.89 6.57 -1.25
C ILE A 60 6.58 5.84 -1.53
N THR A 61 5.78 6.35 -2.46
CA THR A 61 4.57 5.65 -2.89
C THR A 61 4.89 4.62 -3.96
N THR A 62 4.04 3.63 -4.11
CA THR A 62 4.15 2.64 -5.19
C THR A 62 4.01 3.30 -6.56
N GLU A 63 3.21 4.35 -6.65
CA GLU A 63 3.01 5.15 -7.85
C GLU A 63 4.31 5.89 -8.24
N GLU A 64 4.97 6.56 -7.28
CA GLU A 64 6.28 7.19 -7.51
C GLU A 64 7.33 6.17 -7.95
N LEU A 65 7.37 5.02 -7.25
CA LEU A 65 8.33 3.97 -7.55
C LEU A 65 8.11 3.36 -8.93
N SER A 66 6.84 3.21 -9.35
CA SER A 66 6.50 2.66 -10.66
C SER A 66 6.70 3.66 -11.80
N ALA A 67 6.33 4.93 -11.58
CA ALA A 67 6.46 5.96 -12.60
C ALA A 67 7.91 6.43 -12.81
N HIS A 68 8.69 6.45 -11.73
CA HIS A 68 10.06 6.95 -11.72
C HIS A 68 11.00 6.04 -10.93
N PRO A 69 11.19 4.76 -11.36
CA PRO A 69 11.91 3.75 -10.59
C PRO A 69 13.36 4.17 -10.29
N GLN A 70 14.07 4.68 -11.27
CA GLN A 70 15.47 5.09 -11.11
C GLN A 70 15.62 6.23 -10.09
N THR A 71 14.78 7.26 -10.18
CA THR A 71 14.81 8.40 -9.26
C THR A 71 14.44 7.97 -7.84
N SER A 72 13.42 7.13 -7.70
CA SER A 72 12.96 6.63 -6.41
C SER A 72 14.01 5.73 -5.74
N LEU A 73 14.65 4.83 -6.50
CA LEU A 73 15.74 4.00 -6.00
C LEU A 73 16.95 4.82 -5.57
N ARG A 74 17.37 5.81 -6.35
CA ARG A 74 18.47 6.72 -5.95
C ARG A 74 18.17 7.44 -4.65
N ARG A 75 16.93 7.91 -4.46
CA ARG A 75 16.50 8.53 -3.18
C ARG A 75 16.59 7.54 -2.01
N ILE A 76 16.16 6.29 -2.22
CA ILE A 76 16.24 5.24 -1.20
C ILE A 76 17.70 4.96 -0.85
N LEU A 77 18.56 4.72 -1.85
CA LEU A 77 19.96 4.41 -1.65
C LEU A 77 20.69 5.55 -0.94
N SER A 78 20.49 6.80 -1.37
CA SER A 78 21.05 7.99 -0.71
C SER A 78 20.55 8.10 0.74
N PHE A 79 19.28 7.84 0.99
CA PHE A 79 18.71 7.92 2.33
C PHE A 79 19.33 6.91 3.31
N ILE A 80 19.64 5.71 2.85
CA ILE A 80 20.30 4.68 3.69
C ILE A 80 21.84 4.80 3.69
N GLY A 81 22.41 5.85 3.07
CA GLY A 81 23.85 6.06 2.99
C GLY A 81 24.58 5.14 2.03
N ALA A 82 23.87 4.46 1.11
CA ALA A 82 24.46 3.63 0.08
C ALA A 82 24.79 4.44 -1.17
N THR A 83 25.70 3.90 -1.99
CA THR A 83 25.99 4.48 -3.31
C THR A 83 24.71 4.52 -4.17
N PRO A 84 24.32 5.66 -4.75
CA PRO A 84 23.07 5.81 -5.49
C PRO A 84 23.11 5.20 -6.90
N ASP A 85 23.82 4.08 -7.05
CA ASP A 85 23.85 3.28 -8.27
C ASP A 85 22.76 2.22 -8.21
N CYS A 86 21.73 2.39 -9.04
CA CYS A 86 20.60 1.48 -9.13
C CYS A 86 20.64 0.56 -10.37
N SER A 87 21.74 0.57 -11.15
CA SER A 87 21.87 -0.18 -12.40
C SER A 87 21.60 -1.68 -12.24
N ARG A 88 22.05 -2.27 -11.11
CA ARG A 88 21.84 -3.70 -10.78
C ARG A 88 20.45 -4.02 -10.21
N LEU A 89 19.66 -3.01 -9.88
CA LEU A 89 18.33 -3.17 -9.28
C LEU A 89 17.21 -3.04 -10.30
N LEU A 90 17.53 -2.66 -11.51
CA LEU A 90 16.59 -2.45 -12.60
C LEU A 90 16.90 -3.42 -13.75
N GLU A 91 15.86 -3.98 -14.34
CA GLU A 91 15.91 -4.76 -15.58
C GLU A 91 15.44 -3.85 -16.71
N GLU A 92 16.32 -3.51 -17.66
CA GLU A 92 16.03 -2.58 -18.76
C GLU A 92 15.45 -1.21 -18.32
N GLY A 93 15.84 -0.74 -17.11
CA GLY A 93 15.34 0.52 -16.53
C GLY A 93 14.04 0.39 -15.73
N GLU A 94 13.45 -0.80 -15.68
CA GLU A 94 12.23 -1.09 -14.92
C GLU A 94 12.52 -1.92 -13.66
N LEU A 95 11.60 -1.86 -12.70
CA LEU A 95 11.65 -2.73 -11.53
C LEU A 95 11.33 -4.17 -11.92
N PRO A 96 12.11 -5.17 -11.46
CA PRO A 96 11.79 -6.56 -11.70
C PRO A 96 10.43 -6.90 -11.10
N ARG A 97 9.60 -7.56 -11.87
CA ARG A 97 8.25 -7.98 -11.44
C ARG A 97 8.35 -9.20 -10.53
N MET A 98 8.29 -8.94 -9.24
CA MET A 98 8.31 -9.99 -8.21
C MET A 98 6.92 -10.31 -7.69
N ASN A 99 6.70 -11.54 -7.25
CA ASN A 99 5.46 -11.99 -6.62
C ASN A 99 4.19 -11.82 -7.48
N LEU A 100 4.31 -12.06 -8.77
CA LEU A 100 3.16 -12.07 -9.66
C LEU A 100 2.11 -13.09 -9.18
N ALA A 101 0.83 -12.74 -9.31
CA ALA A 101 -0.27 -13.66 -9.08
C ALA A 101 -0.07 -14.92 -9.95
N GLY A 102 -0.31 -16.10 -9.37
CA GLY A 102 -0.05 -17.39 -10.05
C GLY A 102 1.40 -17.85 -10.10
N SER A 103 2.37 -17.01 -9.71
CA SER A 103 3.77 -17.42 -9.62
C SER A 103 3.99 -18.42 -8.48
N LYS A 104 4.94 -19.37 -8.65
CA LYS A 104 5.31 -20.39 -7.65
C LYS A 104 4.18 -21.36 -7.26
N GLY A 105 3.28 -21.71 -8.20
CA GLY A 105 2.21 -22.69 -7.97
C GLY A 105 1.10 -22.20 -7.02
N ARG A 106 1.04 -20.92 -6.69
CA ARG A 106 -0.06 -20.35 -5.92
C ARG A 106 -1.26 -20.11 -6.82
N GLN A 107 -2.44 -20.53 -6.35
CA GLN A 107 -3.69 -20.26 -7.04
C GLN A 107 -3.85 -18.75 -7.23
N GLU A 108 -4.17 -18.33 -8.46
CA GLU A 108 -4.50 -16.93 -8.73
C GLU A 108 -5.84 -16.60 -8.08
N ILE A 109 -5.82 -15.66 -7.15
CA ILE A 109 -7.02 -15.16 -6.51
C ILE A 109 -7.39 -13.84 -7.17
N SER A 110 -8.52 -13.84 -7.88
CA SER A 110 -9.06 -12.64 -8.53
C SER A 110 -9.28 -11.50 -7.55
N ALA A 111 -9.27 -10.27 -8.06
CA ALA A 111 -9.62 -9.11 -7.26
C ALA A 111 -11.06 -9.25 -6.74
N PRO A 112 -11.33 -8.87 -5.47
CA PRO A 112 -12.68 -8.90 -4.96
C PRO A 112 -13.54 -7.82 -5.62
N THR A 113 -14.82 -8.11 -5.77
CA THR A 113 -15.80 -7.09 -6.17
C THR A 113 -16.26 -6.34 -4.94
N TRP A 114 -16.23 -5.03 -5.00
CA TRP A 114 -16.78 -4.17 -3.96
C TRP A 114 -18.30 -4.04 -4.11
N SER A 115 -19.03 -4.20 -3.02
CA SER A 115 -20.38 -3.64 -2.97
C SER A 115 -20.27 -2.13 -2.76
N GLU A 116 -21.08 -1.34 -3.47
CA GLU A 116 -20.93 0.12 -3.52
C GLU A 116 -21.01 0.78 -2.13
N GLY A 117 -21.94 0.37 -1.29
CA GLY A 117 -22.06 0.91 0.07
C GLY A 117 -20.83 0.62 0.93
N LEU A 118 -20.27 -0.60 0.88
CA LEU A 118 -19.06 -0.94 1.65
C LEU A 118 -17.81 -0.26 1.12
N LYS A 119 -17.74 -0.03 -0.19
CA LYS A 119 -16.66 0.75 -0.80
C LYS A 119 -16.69 2.18 -0.30
N GLN A 120 -17.85 2.83 -0.33
CA GLN A 120 -18.02 4.20 0.16
C GLN A 120 -17.67 4.31 1.65
N GLU A 121 -18.15 3.38 2.50
CA GLU A 121 -17.79 3.35 3.92
C GLU A 121 -16.26 3.24 4.12
N ALA A 122 -15.57 2.42 3.33
CA ALA A 122 -14.13 2.30 3.40
C ALA A 122 -13.42 3.59 2.96
N ILE A 123 -13.89 4.24 1.89
CA ILE A 123 -13.40 5.53 1.41
C ILE A 123 -13.56 6.61 2.49
N ASP A 124 -14.72 6.71 3.11
CA ASP A 124 -15.02 7.71 4.15
C ASP A 124 -14.07 7.61 5.34
N ILE A 125 -13.64 6.40 5.67
CA ILE A 125 -12.67 6.16 6.74
C ILE A 125 -11.23 6.48 6.31
N ILE A 126 -10.84 6.05 5.10
CA ILE A 126 -9.42 6.05 4.68
C ILE A 126 -9.01 7.37 4.04
N ARG A 127 -9.91 8.00 3.30
CA ARG A 127 -9.60 9.20 2.52
C ARG A 127 -9.07 10.36 3.37
N PRO A 128 -9.69 10.74 4.50
CA PRO A 128 -9.18 11.83 5.32
C PRO A 128 -7.78 11.55 5.90
N ASP A 129 -7.48 10.29 6.24
CA ASP A 129 -6.15 9.88 6.72
C ASP A 129 -5.12 9.93 5.60
N SER A 130 -5.48 9.44 4.41
CA SER A 130 -4.62 9.44 3.23
C SER A 130 -4.26 10.84 2.76
N GLU A 131 -5.22 11.75 2.73
CA GLU A 131 -4.99 13.17 2.37
C GLU A 131 -4.03 13.85 3.37
N ARG A 132 -4.20 13.59 4.67
CA ARG A 132 -3.26 14.08 5.70
C ARG A 132 -1.86 13.48 5.54
N PHE A 133 -1.76 12.21 5.18
CA PHE A 133 -0.46 11.58 4.91
C PHE A 133 0.23 12.22 3.72
N LEU A 134 -0.48 12.40 2.61
CA LEU A 134 0.05 13.03 1.40
C LEU A 134 0.53 14.45 1.70
N ALA A 135 -0.30 15.25 2.36
CA ALA A 135 0.07 16.61 2.77
C ALA A 135 1.31 16.63 3.71
N SER A 136 1.35 15.74 4.71
CA SER A 136 2.47 15.66 5.66
C SER A 136 3.79 15.19 5.03
N THR A 137 3.73 14.59 3.85
CA THR A 137 4.89 14.11 3.09
C THR A 137 5.18 14.96 1.85
N GLY A 138 4.52 16.13 1.72
CA GLY A 138 4.75 17.09 0.64
C GLY A 138 4.18 16.67 -0.72
N ARG A 139 3.16 15.81 -0.74
CA ARG A 139 2.50 15.33 -1.96
C ARG A 139 1.15 15.98 -2.19
N PRO A 140 0.72 16.13 -3.43
CA PRO A 140 -0.65 16.55 -3.74
C PRO A 140 -1.67 15.60 -3.11
N THR A 141 -2.75 16.13 -2.50
CA THR A 141 -3.76 15.32 -1.82
C THR A 141 -4.62 14.49 -2.78
N ASN A 142 -4.60 14.82 -4.06
CA ASN A 142 -5.25 14.08 -5.14
C ASN A 142 -4.34 13.04 -5.82
N THR A 143 -3.20 12.69 -5.23
CA THR A 143 -2.29 11.66 -5.75
C THR A 143 -2.98 10.30 -5.92
N TRP A 144 -3.96 9.98 -5.08
CA TRP A 144 -4.71 8.72 -5.16
C TRP A 144 -6.15 8.95 -5.61
N GLU A 145 -6.56 8.17 -6.61
CA GLU A 145 -7.94 8.11 -7.07
C GLU A 145 -8.79 7.21 -6.17
N TRP A 146 -10.07 7.55 -6.03
CA TRP A 146 -11.04 6.88 -5.15
C TRP A 146 -12.17 6.19 -5.94
N VAL A 147 -11.90 5.82 -7.19
CA VAL A 147 -12.81 5.12 -8.10
C VAL A 147 -12.82 3.63 -7.89
#